data_31583e3e68d118d833b59a64286a1f53
#
_entry.id   31583e3e68d118d833b59a64286a1f53
#
_cell.length_a   1.000
_cell.length_b   1.000
_cell.length_c   1.000
_cell.angle_alpha   90.00
_cell.angle_beta   90.00
_cell.angle_gamma   90.00
#
_symmetry.space_group_name_H-M   'P 1'
#
loop_
_entity.id
_entity.type
_entity.pdbx_description
1 polymer ?
#
loop_
_entity_poly.entity_id
_entity_poly.type
_entity_poly.pdbx_seq_one_letter_code
_entity_poly.pdbx_strand_id
1 'polypeptide(L)'
;MSRLRSLWRRLRQPVGPRRNRQAGMALIVVTVTLAVLGAVVGDFSFNSRVDLEAAANNRDTLRAEYLARSGMQLSRLLIKVQQSVLDVNRQYIGDMQIADFAPYLMKAFGGEADERAGLGALLGFDVSQMKGLGVGKGATFDVTMASDDGRINLNCGGGLNPNVQSSQALYGLLAALFWPPRYDNPPWRLFGWPDSDGQIATRDETARAIIDWTDVDEQGFMPTVTTPGQTAPSTSGGGAEIQYDASRDPYRARNNFYDTLEEVNLVRGVGDSLWSSFGELFTVYGGCKVNIGAVPAEKWPILAAIIRYSAKDPTSQILLDDVQIAALSQRLLGLMSMTGGALVKDIDTFIKFINDPESAISSMLGGASTSTSSSSSSGLLGVQLDSTKAKQVMTMGARRVYRLDSVGTIQRTREKKIQVHIRGIWDSEHVNQNTTSIDPNDLKGTWLYWRQD
;
A
#
# COMPACT_ATOMS: atom_id res chain seq x y z
N MET A 1 49.83 -21.88 81.39
CA MET A 1 50.63 -21.06 80.42
C MET A 1 51.79 -21.82 79.75
N SER A 2 51.97 -23.11 79.99
CA SER A 2 53.05 -23.87 79.34
C SER A 2 52.79 -24.45 77.94
N ARG A 3 51.49 -24.69 77.57
CA ARG A 3 51.13 -25.28 76.28
C ARG A 3 51.18 -24.31 75.04
N LEU A 4 51.10 -23.02 75.29
CA LEU A 4 51.18 -22.01 74.18
C LEU A 4 52.59 -21.75 73.75
N ARG A 5 53.60 -21.90 74.66
CA ARG A 5 55.03 -21.71 74.31
C ARG A 5 55.56 -22.89 73.45
N SER A 6 54.99 -24.09 73.54
CA SER A 6 55.44 -25.24 72.73
C SER A 6 54.93 -25.16 71.29
N LEU A 7 53.73 -24.58 71.08
CA LEU A 7 53.19 -24.33 69.72
C LEU A 7 54.00 -23.24 68.96
N TRP A 8 54.40 -22.20 69.68
CA TRP A 8 55.19 -21.14 69.05
C TRP A 8 56.62 -21.61 68.66
N ARG A 9 57.21 -22.59 69.37
CA ARG A 9 58.48 -23.20 68.97
C ARG A 9 58.42 -24.10 67.75
N ARG A 10 57.28 -24.72 67.51
CA ARG A 10 57.04 -25.52 66.29
C ARG A 10 56.87 -24.69 65.04
N LEU A 11 56.32 -23.50 65.20
CA LEU A 11 56.13 -22.55 64.10
C LEU A 11 57.38 -21.82 63.66
N ARG A 12 58.50 -21.85 64.48
CA ARG A 12 59.76 -21.21 64.21
C ARG A 12 60.84 -22.17 63.75
N GLN A 13 60.56 -23.41 63.40
CA GLN A 13 61.56 -24.25 62.79
C GLN A 13 61.82 -23.71 61.36
N PRO A 14 63.05 -23.32 60.97
CA PRO A 14 63.30 -22.96 59.61
C PRO A 14 63.14 -24.21 58.78
N VAL A 15 62.10 -24.15 57.92
CA VAL A 15 61.91 -25.15 56.86
C VAL A 15 63.13 -25.05 55.96
N GLY A 16 64.12 -25.93 56.20
CA GLY A 16 65.29 -26.01 55.34
C GLY A 16 64.86 -26.18 53.88
N PRO A 17 65.65 -25.67 52.96
CA PRO A 17 65.29 -25.74 51.56
C PRO A 17 65.34 -27.18 51.04
N ARG A 18 64.25 -27.96 51.29
CA ARG A 18 64.08 -29.19 50.54
C ARG A 18 63.67 -28.69 49.11
N ARG A 19 64.64 -28.70 48.25
CA ARG A 19 64.54 -28.59 46.82
C ARG A 19 63.61 -29.73 46.28
N ASN A 20 62.37 -29.68 46.60
CA ASN A 20 61.39 -30.56 45.99
C ASN A 20 61.17 -30.08 44.54
N ARG A 21 61.90 -30.70 43.59
CA ARG A 21 61.69 -30.51 42.15
C ARG A 21 60.21 -30.73 41.76
N GLN A 22 59.40 -31.39 42.60
CA GLN A 22 58.00 -31.66 42.43
C GLN A 22 57.08 -30.45 42.78
N ALA A 23 57.51 -29.47 43.61
CA ALA A 23 56.76 -28.35 43.99
C ALA A 23 56.48 -27.38 42.80
N GLY A 24 57.43 -27.26 41.87
CA GLY A 24 57.25 -26.47 40.65
C GLY A 24 56.27 -27.12 39.67
N MET A 25 56.25 -28.44 39.55
CA MET A 25 55.30 -29.13 38.68
C MET A 25 53.87 -29.00 39.19
N ALA A 26 53.64 -29.10 40.51
CA ALA A 26 52.34 -28.91 41.10
C ALA A 26 51.77 -27.51 40.83
N LEU A 27 52.58 -26.47 40.91
CA LEU A 27 52.18 -25.11 40.60
C LEU A 27 51.77 -24.94 39.11
N ILE A 28 52.57 -25.53 38.20
CA ILE A 28 52.28 -25.48 36.77
C ILE A 28 50.96 -26.21 36.47
N VAL A 29 50.73 -27.38 37.03
CA VAL A 29 49.47 -28.14 36.86
C VAL A 29 48.29 -27.33 37.39
N VAL A 30 48.36 -26.72 38.56
CA VAL A 30 47.31 -25.89 39.13
C VAL A 30 47.03 -24.65 38.27
N THR A 31 48.06 -23.97 37.79
CA THR A 31 47.87 -22.80 36.93
C THR A 31 47.27 -23.16 35.58
N VAL A 32 47.68 -24.27 34.96
CA VAL A 32 47.08 -24.76 33.70
C VAL A 32 45.64 -25.19 33.92
N THR A 33 45.33 -25.90 34.98
CA THR A 33 43.92 -26.30 35.27
C THR A 33 43.05 -25.08 35.56
N LEU A 34 43.54 -24.10 36.29
CA LEU A 34 42.80 -22.84 36.51
C LEU A 34 42.58 -22.06 35.20
N ALA A 35 43.58 -22.02 34.32
CA ALA A 35 43.47 -21.37 33.02
C ALA A 35 42.43 -22.08 32.13
N VAL A 36 42.43 -23.40 32.07
CA VAL A 36 41.47 -24.20 31.32
C VAL A 36 40.06 -24.03 31.91
N LEU A 37 39.90 -24.11 33.23
CA LEU A 37 38.62 -23.89 33.88
C LEU A 37 38.11 -22.47 33.65
N GLY A 38 38.99 -21.47 33.71
CA GLY A 38 38.65 -20.07 33.42
C GLY A 38 38.14 -19.89 31.97
N ALA A 39 38.83 -20.54 31.02
CA ALA A 39 38.40 -20.53 29.62
C ALA A 39 37.01 -21.18 29.42
N VAL A 40 36.80 -22.36 30.01
CA VAL A 40 35.51 -23.07 29.94
C VAL A 40 34.38 -22.28 30.60
N VAL A 41 34.62 -21.69 31.78
CA VAL A 41 33.61 -20.84 32.45
C VAL A 41 33.33 -19.56 31.65
N GLY A 42 34.36 -18.98 31.04
CA GLY A 42 34.24 -17.83 30.16
C GLY A 42 33.36 -18.13 28.94
N ASP A 43 33.66 -19.23 28.25
CA ASP A 43 32.89 -19.71 27.09
C ASP A 43 31.41 -20.04 27.45
N PHE A 44 31.23 -20.78 28.53
CA PHE A 44 29.87 -21.07 29.03
C PHE A 44 29.09 -19.80 29.40
N SER A 45 29.74 -18.86 30.07
CA SER A 45 29.10 -17.58 30.44
C SER A 45 28.73 -16.74 29.20
N PHE A 46 29.61 -16.73 28.19
CA PHE A 46 29.34 -16.05 26.92
C PHE A 46 28.14 -16.70 26.19
N ASN A 47 28.18 -18.03 25.99
CA ASN A 47 27.11 -18.75 25.33
C ASN A 47 25.78 -18.59 26.06
N SER A 48 25.75 -18.67 27.39
CA SER A 48 24.54 -18.45 28.18
C SER A 48 23.97 -17.04 28.01
N ARG A 49 24.80 -16.01 27.86
CA ARG A 49 24.34 -14.64 27.59
C ARG A 49 23.77 -14.51 26.19
N VAL A 50 24.44 -15.11 25.20
CA VAL A 50 23.94 -15.13 23.80
C VAL A 50 22.60 -15.83 23.72
N ASP A 51 22.45 -17.00 24.36
CA ASP A 51 21.19 -17.76 24.38
C ASP A 51 20.07 -16.99 25.07
N LEU A 52 20.36 -16.31 26.18
CA LEU A 52 19.39 -15.49 26.89
C LEU A 52 18.93 -14.30 26.01
N GLU A 53 19.86 -13.65 25.32
CA GLU A 53 19.53 -12.53 24.43
C GLU A 53 18.76 -12.99 23.20
N ALA A 54 19.12 -14.15 22.63
CA ALA A 54 18.40 -14.78 21.54
C ALA A 54 16.96 -15.17 21.95
N ALA A 55 16.79 -15.82 23.10
CA ALA A 55 15.47 -16.17 23.64
C ALA A 55 14.62 -14.92 23.91
N ALA A 56 15.23 -13.88 24.42
CA ALA A 56 14.54 -12.64 24.69
C ALA A 56 14.15 -11.90 23.39
N ASN A 57 14.99 -11.94 22.35
CA ASN A 57 14.68 -11.38 21.04
C ASN A 57 13.53 -12.16 20.38
N ASN A 58 13.59 -13.50 20.38
CA ASN A 58 12.50 -14.34 19.86
C ASN A 58 11.16 -14.06 20.55
N ARG A 59 11.16 -13.93 21.87
CA ARG A 59 9.94 -13.58 22.63
C ARG A 59 9.38 -12.21 22.18
N ASP A 60 10.24 -11.24 21.99
CA ASP A 60 9.79 -9.89 21.65
C ASP A 60 9.38 -9.78 20.17
N THR A 61 10.02 -10.55 19.28
CA THR A 61 9.59 -10.71 17.88
C THR A 61 8.18 -11.31 17.81
N LEU A 62 7.93 -12.40 18.54
CA LEU A 62 6.60 -12.99 18.64
C LEU A 62 5.57 -11.99 19.18
N ARG A 63 5.90 -11.22 20.19
CA ARG A 63 5.00 -10.18 20.72
C ARG A 63 4.72 -9.10 19.69
N ALA A 64 5.72 -8.63 18.96
CA ALA A 64 5.56 -7.65 17.88
C ALA A 64 4.67 -8.21 16.77
N GLU A 65 4.83 -9.49 16.42
CA GLU A 65 3.98 -10.18 15.45
C GLU A 65 2.51 -10.22 15.89
N TYR A 66 2.24 -10.61 17.14
CA TYR A 66 0.86 -10.62 17.66
C TYR A 66 0.25 -9.21 17.73
N LEU A 67 1.05 -8.18 17.99
CA LEU A 67 0.59 -6.80 17.93
C LEU A 67 0.22 -6.40 16.50
N ALA A 68 1.06 -6.70 15.51
CA ALA A 68 0.75 -6.45 14.11
C ALA A 68 -0.50 -7.22 13.66
N ARG A 69 -0.64 -8.50 14.04
CA ARG A 69 -1.85 -9.29 13.76
C ARG A 69 -3.11 -8.69 14.42
N SER A 70 -2.97 -8.16 15.64
CA SER A 70 -4.06 -7.48 16.33
C SER A 70 -4.50 -6.21 15.58
N GLY A 71 -3.55 -5.44 15.04
CA GLY A 71 -3.83 -4.31 14.19
C GLY A 71 -4.61 -4.70 12.93
N MET A 72 -4.23 -5.81 12.28
CA MET A 72 -4.96 -6.34 11.11
C MET A 72 -6.39 -6.75 11.45
N GLN A 73 -6.62 -7.39 12.60
CA GLN A 73 -7.98 -7.77 13.02
C GLN A 73 -8.83 -6.55 13.36
N LEU A 74 -8.25 -5.56 14.03
CA LEU A 74 -8.95 -4.30 14.33
C LEU A 74 -9.31 -3.54 13.04
N SER A 75 -8.43 -3.56 12.05
CA SER A 75 -8.71 -2.98 10.72
C SER A 75 -9.93 -3.63 10.06
N ARG A 76 -10.03 -4.95 10.10
CA ARG A 76 -11.20 -5.68 9.58
C ARG A 76 -12.49 -5.28 10.31
N LEU A 77 -12.42 -5.11 11.62
CA LEU A 77 -13.56 -4.63 12.40
C LEU A 77 -13.96 -3.21 11.99
N LEU A 78 -12.99 -2.31 11.79
CA LEU A 78 -13.26 -0.93 11.32
C LEU A 78 -13.89 -0.92 9.92
N ILE A 79 -13.42 -1.77 9.00
CA ILE A 79 -14.02 -1.94 7.67
C ILE A 79 -15.48 -2.40 7.79
N LYS A 80 -15.75 -3.33 8.70
CA LYS A 80 -17.14 -3.77 8.93
C LYS A 80 -18.03 -2.65 9.50
N VAL A 81 -17.50 -1.85 10.41
CA VAL A 81 -18.21 -0.64 10.91
C VAL A 81 -18.46 0.34 9.77
N GLN A 82 -17.47 0.56 8.89
CA GLN A 82 -17.63 1.35 7.68
C GLN A 82 -18.86 0.89 6.87
N GLN A 83 -18.91 -0.39 6.53
CA GLN A 83 -19.95 -0.95 5.68
C GLN A 83 -21.33 -0.96 6.34
N SER A 84 -21.41 -1.30 7.62
CA SER A 84 -22.69 -1.46 8.32
C SER A 84 -23.28 -0.16 8.84
N VAL A 85 -22.47 0.88 9.08
CA VAL A 85 -22.92 2.14 9.67
C VAL A 85 -22.74 3.32 8.72
N LEU A 86 -21.56 3.53 8.20
CA LEU A 86 -21.26 4.72 7.41
C LEU A 86 -21.78 4.61 5.98
N ASP A 87 -21.54 3.50 5.30
CA ASP A 87 -21.97 3.31 3.91
C ASP A 87 -23.50 3.26 3.78
N VAL A 88 -24.20 2.69 4.77
CA VAL A 88 -25.67 2.69 4.81
C VAL A 88 -26.24 4.09 4.97
N ASN A 89 -25.56 4.95 5.73
CA ASN A 89 -25.97 6.33 5.99
C ASN A 89 -25.29 7.36 5.06
N ARG A 90 -24.62 6.91 4.01
CA ARG A 90 -23.85 7.77 3.10
C ARG A 90 -24.60 8.97 2.55
N GLN A 91 -25.92 8.82 2.30
CA GLN A 91 -26.75 9.92 1.83
C GLN A 91 -26.85 11.11 2.80
N TYR A 92 -26.61 10.89 4.12
CA TYR A 92 -26.66 11.92 5.15
C TYR A 92 -25.27 12.44 5.55
N ILE A 93 -24.29 11.57 5.63
CA ILE A 93 -22.96 11.88 6.15
C ILE A 93 -21.88 12.03 5.07
N GLY A 94 -22.26 11.84 3.79
CA GLY A 94 -21.30 11.85 2.67
C GLY A 94 -20.47 10.57 2.59
N ASP A 95 -19.33 10.66 1.91
CA ASP A 95 -18.39 9.54 1.70
C ASP A 95 -17.28 9.53 2.80
N MET A 96 -17.70 9.72 4.05
CA MET A 96 -16.77 9.67 5.17
C MET A 96 -16.18 8.27 5.31
N GLN A 97 -14.87 8.16 5.32
CA GLN A 97 -14.17 6.88 5.38
C GLN A 97 -13.45 6.71 6.72
N ILE A 98 -13.72 5.59 7.39
CA ILE A 98 -13.00 5.21 8.62
C ILE A 98 -11.51 5.04 8.35
N ALA A 99 -11.12 4.63 7.15
CA ALA A 99 -9.73 4.49 6.74
C ALA A 99 -8.92 5.79 6.93
N ASP A 100 -9.53 6.95 6.71
CA ASP A 100 -8.89 8.26 6.86
C ASP A 100 -8.60 8.58 8.34
N PHE A 101 -9.40 8.03 9.24
CA PHE A 101 -9.27 8.18 10.69
C PHE A 101 -8.56 7.00 11.37
N ALA A 102 -8.31 5.91 10.63
CA ALA A 102 -7.71 4.70 11.18
C ALA A 102 -6.39 4.96 11.93
N PRO A 103 -5.43 5.76 11.44
CA PRO A 103 -4.20 6.04 12.17
C PRO A 103 -4.45 6.68 13.54
N TYR A 104 -5.43 7.56 13.63
CA TYR A 104 -5.80 8.22 14.90
C TYR A 104 -6.52 7.25 15.84
N LEU A 105 -7.46 6.46 15.33
CA LEU A 105 -8.14 5.43 16.12
C LEU A 105 -7.17 4.37 16.63
N MET A 106 -6.22 3.95 15.80
CA MET A 106 -5.22 2.95 16.20
C MET A 106 -4.27 3.47 17.28
N LYS A 107 -3.89 4.74 17.25
CA LYS A 107 -3.12 5.38 18.32
C LYS A 107 -3.89 5.42 19.65
N ALA A 108 -5.22 5.59 19.60
CA ALA A 108 -6.04 5.51 20.81
C ALA A 108 -6.01 4.13 21.47
N PHE A 109 -5.97 3.06 20.66
CA PHE A 109 -5.97 1.69 21.14
C PHE A 109 -4.57 1.16 21.47
N GLY A 110 -3.56 1.54 20.70
CA GLY A 110 -2.19 1.02 20.78
C GLY A 110 -1.13 2.00 21.28
N GLY A 111 -1.44 3.30 21.35
CA GLY A 111 -0.48 4.37 21.72
C GLY A 111 -0.21 4.53 23.21
N GLU A 112 0.78 5.35 23.53
CA GLU A 112 1.08 5.76 24.91
C GLU A 112 -0.03 6.67 25.51
N ALA A 113 -0.07 6.80 26.84
CA ALA A 113 -1.13 7.53 27.53
C ALA A 113 -1.27 9.00 27.10
N ASP A 114 -0.15 9.65 26.78
CA ASP A 114 -0.13 11.06 26.36
C ASP A 114 -0.74 11.26 24.95
N GLU A 115 -0.52 10.32 24.03
CA GLU A 115 -1.12 10.36 22.69
C GLU A 115 -2.64 10.14 22.75
N ARG A 116 -3.11 9.30 23.69
CA ARG A 116 -4.54 9.06 23.92
C ARG A 116 -5.27 10.31 24.40
N ALA A 117 -4.65 11.08 25.29
CA ALA A 117 -5.25 12.32 25.79
C ALA A 117 -5.48 13.36 24.68
N GLY A 118 -4.53 13.49 23.75
CA GLY A 118 -4.66 14.36 22.58
C GLY A 118 -5.80 13.96 21.66
N LEU A 119 -6.03 12.65 21.49
CA LEU A 119 -7.09 12.12 20.64
C LEU A 119 -8.49 12.34 21.25
N GLY A 120 -8.63 12.22 22.58
CA GLY A 120 -9.88 12.50 23.28
C GLY A 120 -10.37 13.92 23.04
N ALA A 121 -9.43 14.87 23.04
CA ALA A 121 -9.72 16.27 22.75
C ALA A 121 -10.17 16.47 21.27
N LEU A 122 -9.62 15.72 20.33
CA LEU A 122 -9.96 15.82 18.91
C LEU A 122 -11.33 15.20 18.58
N LEU A 123 -11.66 14.07 19.23
CA LEU A 123 -12.90 13.31 18.95
C LEU A 123 -14.07 13.74 19.83
N GLY A 124 -13.85 14.63 20.82
CA GLY A 124 -14.90 15.15 21.69
C GLY A 124 -15.43 14.15 22.73
N PHE A 125 -14.74 13.02 22.96
CA PHE A 125 -15.09 12.08 24.03
C PHE A 125 -13.83 11.65 24.82
N ASP A 126 -14.04 11.33 26.08
CA ASP A 126 -12.95 10.99 27.00
C ASP A 126 -12.45 9.55 26.76
N VAL A 127 -11.35 9.44 26.02
CA VAL A 127 -10.65 8.16 25.79
C VAL A 127 -9.65 7.82 26.93
N SER A 128 -9.48 8.67 27.93
CA SER A 128 -8.55 8.44 29.05
C SER A 128 -8.96 7.22 29.88
N GLN A 129 -10.25 6.90 29.91
CA GLN A 129 -10.83 5.75 30.58
C GLN A 129 -10.68 4.43 29.78
N MET A 130 -10.36 4.50 28.49
CA MET A 130 -10.10 3.31 27.70
C MET A 130 -8.78 2.71 28.14
N LYS A 131 -8.85 1.66 28.96
CA LYS A 131 -7.68 0.82 29.24
C LYS A 131 -7.20 0.29 27.90
N GLY A 132 -5.96 0.63 27.51
CA GLY A 132 -5.37 0.10 26.28
C GLY A 132 -5.58 -1.42 26.22
N LEU A 133 -5.64 -1.99 25.02
CA LEU A 133 -5.95 -3.42 24.76
C LEU A 133 -4.98 -4.43 25.43
N GLY A 134 -4.47 -4.14 26.63
CA GLY A 134 -3.50 -4.97 27.35
C GLY A 134 -2.09 -4.88 26.78
N VAL A 135 -1.84 -3.91 25.93
CA VAL A 135 -0.52 -3.64 25.36
C VAL A 135 0.39 -3.14 26.47
N GLY A 136 1.43 -3.90 26.82
CA GLY A 136 2.36 -3.55 27.90
C GLY A 136 3.19 -2.31 27.56
N LYS A 137 3.86 -1.73 28.58
CA LYS A 137 4.75 -0.58 28.36
C LYS A 137 5.80 -0.86 27.29
N GLY A 138 5.97 0.08 26.35
CA GLY A 138 6.92 -0.04 25.24
C GLY A 138 6.47 -0.97 24.10
N ALA A 139 5.22 -1.39 24.11
CA ALA A 139 4.61 -2.16 23.04
C ALA A 139 3.54 -1.31 22.35
N THR A 140 3.62 -1.16 21.03
CA THR A 140 2.67 -0.40 20.23
C THR A 140 2.38 -1.11 18.92
N PHE A 141 1.27 -0.79 18.30
CA PHE A 141 1.03 -1.13 16.91
C PHE A 141 0.50 0.08 16.14
N ASP A 142 0.86 0.15 14.88
CA ASP A 142 0.40 1.19 13.96
C ASP A 142 -0.22 0.50 12.75
N VAL A 143 -1.26 1.11 12.18
CA VAL A 143 -1.95 0.56 11.02
C VAL A 143 -2.26 1.65 10.02
N THR A 144 -1.92 1.41 8.78
CA THR A 144 -2.38 2.20 7.64
C THR A 144 -3.39 1.41 6.84
N MET A 145 -4.46 2.08 6.44
CA MET A 145 -5.54 1.52 5.63
C MET A 145 -5.74 2.39 4.40
N ALA A 146 -5.75 1.77 3.23
CA ALA A 146 -6.04 2.45 1.98
C ALA A 146 -6.96 1.58 1.13
N SER A 147 -7.92 2.18 0.42
CA SER A 147 -8.70 1.43 -0.55
C SER A 147 -7.90 1.19 -1.82
N ASP A 148 -7.97 -0.03 -2.32
CA ASP A 148 -7.37 -0.41 -3.61
C ASP A 148 -8.33 -0.17 -4.78
N ASP A 149 -9.62 0.07 -4.53
CA ASP A 149 -10.66 0.31 -5.55
C ASP A 149 -10.45 1.61 -6.35
N GLY A 150 -9.63 2.52 -5.85
CA GLY A 150 -9.23 3.76 -6.54
C GLY A 150 -8.10 3.58 -7.55
N ARG A 151 -7.66 2.35 -7.83
CA ARG A 151 -6.57 2.02 -8.76
C ARG A 151 -7.10 1.37 -10.03
N ILE A 152 -6.31 1.35 -11.09
CA ILE A 152 -6.62 0.67 -12.33
C ILE A 152 -6.30 -0.82 -12.18
N ASN A 153 -7.33 -1.67 -12.30
CA ASN A 153 -7.15 -3.13 -12.20
C ASN A 153 -6.73 -3.72 -13.55
N LEU A 154 -5.51 -4.25 -13.59
CA LEU A 154 -4.92 -4.83 -14.80
C LEU A 154 -5.53 -6.18 -15.17
N ASN A 155 -6.10 -6.93 -14.21
CA ASN A 155 -6.79 -8.20 -14.48
C ASN A 155 -8.09 -8.06 -15.26
N CYS A 156 -8.53 -6.82 -15.54
CA CYS A 156 -9.71 -6.57 -16.35
C CYS A 156 -9.47 -6.75 -17.87
N GLY A 157 -8.23 -7.01 -18.28
CA GLY A 157 -7.84 -7.29 -19.66
C GLY A 157 -8.17 -8.71 -20.09
N GLY A 158 -8.23 -9.67 -19.18
CA GLY A 158 -8.17 -11.08 -19.54
C GLY A 158 -9.03 -12.03 -18.72
N GLY A 159 -8.59 -13.28 -18.65
CA GLY A 159 -9.24 -14.41 -17.99
C GLY A 159 -9.93 -15.36 -18.95
N LEU A 160 -10.48 -16.46 -18.41
CA LEU A 160 -11.11 -17.55 -19.17
C LEU A 160 -12.31 -17.11 -20.04
N ASN A 161 -12.97 -16.02 -19.69
CA ASN A 161 -14.05 -15.42 -20.46
C ASN A 161 -13.83 -13.90 -20.49
N PRO A 162 -12.91 -13.42 -21.32
CA PRO A 162 -12.60 -11.99 -21.38
C PRO A 162 -13.85 -11.22 -21.78
N ASN A 163 -14.23 -10.26 -20.94
CA ASN A 163 -15.23 -9.30 -21.31
C ASN A 163 -14.58 -8.29 -22.26
N VAL A 164 -14.85 -8.45 -23.57
CA VAL A 164 -14.29 -7.58 -24.62
C VAL A 164 -14.47 -6.09 -24.30
N GLN A 165 -15.58 -5.71 -23.66
CA GLN A 165 -15.81 -4.35 -23.26
C GLN A 165 -14.86 -3.88 -22.13
N SER A 166 -14.53 -4.77 -21.20
CA SER A 166 -13.60 -4.46 -20.10
C SER A 166 -12.15 -4.37 -20.60
N SER A 167 -11.72 -5.27 -21.47
CA SER A 167 -10.37 -5.22 -22.06
C SER A 167 -10.16 -3.99 -22.94
N GLN A 168 -11.17 -3.62 -23.75
CA GLN A 168 -11.15 -2.39 -24.54
C GLN A 168 -11.13 -1.13 -23.66
N ALA A 169 -11.87 -1.14 -22.56
CA ALA A 169 -11.89 -0.04 -21.59
C ALA A 169 -10.54 0.08 -20.85
N LEU A 170 -9.95 -1.04 -20.46
CA LEU A 170 -8.62 -1.07 -19.84
C LEU A 170 -7.56 -0.54 -20.81
N TYR A 171 -7.55 -1.01 -22.07
CA TYR A 171 -6.65 -0.46 -23.08
C TYR A 171 -6.81 1.06 -23.22
N GLY A 172 -8.04 1.55 -23.31
CA GLY A 172 -8.30 2.98 -23.41
C GLY A 172 -7.78 3.77 -22.21
N LEU A 173 -7.92 3.23 -21.00
CA LEU A 173 -7.35 3.84 -19.79
C LEU A 173 -5.82 3.85 -19.79
N LEU A 174 -5.18 2.73 -20.17
CA LEU A 174 -3.73 2.62 -20.26
C LEU A 174 -3.18 3.57 -21.34
N ALA A 175 -3.78 3.56 -22.53
CA ALA A 175 -3.41 4.46 -23.62
C ALA A 175 -3.55 5.95 -23.20
N ALA A 176 -4.62 6.29 -22.47
CA ALA A 176 -4.83 7.64 -21.96
C ALA A 176 -3.84 8.01 -20.83
N LEU A 177 -3.46 7.05 -19.98
CA LEU A 177 -2.48 7.22 -18.91
C LEU A 177 -1.07 7.44 -19.48
N PHE A 178 -0.71 6.66 -20.50
CA PHE A 178 0.60 6.71 -21.14
C PHE A 178 0.71 7.85 -22.17
N TRP A 179 -0.38 8.50 -22.51
CA TRP A 179 -0.47 9.53 -23.55
C TRP A 179 0.56 10.66 -23.45
N PRO A 180 0.84 11.25 -22.23
CA PRO A 180 1.65 12.46 -22.17
C PRO A 180 2.97 12.36 -22.94
N PRO A 181 3.22 13.24 -23.94
CA PRO A 181 4.43 13.18 -24.77
C PRO A 181 5.73 13.31 -23.98
N ARG A 182 5.68 13.91 -22.80
CA ARG A 182 6.83 14.03 -21.89
C ARG A 182 7.43 12.67 -21.51
N TYR A 183 6.64 11.60 -21.52
CA TYR A 183 7.11 10.27 -21.12
C TYR A 183 8.06 9.63 -22.14
N ASP A 184 8.12 10.13 -23.39
CA ASP A 184 9.06 9.66 -24.41
C ASP A 184 10.42 10.37 -24.30
N ASN A 185 10.47 11.49 -23.61
CA ASN A 185 11.63 12.36 -23.56
C ASN A 185 12.35 12.31 -22.20
N PRO A 186 13.64 12.68 -22.15
CA PRO A 186 14.33 12.84 -20.88
C PRO A 186 13.62 13.87 -19.97
N PRO A 187 13.59 13.65 -18.64
CA PRO A 187 14.26 12.56 -17.92
C PRO A 187 13.52 11.22 -17.89
N TRP A 188 12.28 11.18 -18.36
CA TRP A 188 11.38 10.04 -18.19
C TRP A 188 11.79 8.82 -19.02
N ARG A 189 11.89 8.95 -20.33
CA ARG A 189 12.27 7.89 -21.29
C ARG A 189 11.51 6.57 -21.06
N LEU A 190 10.21 6.63 -20.87
CA LEU A 190 9.41 5.44 -20.54
C LEU A 190 9.09 4.59 -21.78
N PHE A 191 8.97 5.24 -22.94
CA PHE A 191 8.57 4.57 -24.19
C PHE A 191 9.51 4.92 -25.33
N GLY A 192 9.67 3.99 -26.29
CA GLY A 192 10.49 4.20 -27.47
C GLY A 192 12.01 4.15 -27.21
N TRP A 193 12.43 3.66 -26.06
CA TRP A 193 13.82 3.47 -25.69
C TRP A 193 14.13 2.00 -25.47
N PRO A 194 15.38 1.55 -25.77
CA PRO A 194 15.76 0.16 -25.51
C PRO A 194 15.68 -0.16 -24.00
N ASP A 195 15.08 -1.30 -23.69
CA ASP A 195 15.12 -1.91 -22.36
C ASP A 195 16.48 -2.60 -22.07
N SER A 196 16.57 -3.32 -20.95
CA SER A 196 17.78 -4.06 -20.56
C SER A 196 18.21 -5.12 -21.58
N ASP A 197 17.27 -5.63 -22.37
CA ASP A 197 17.48 -6.64 -23.40
C ASP A 197 17.66 -6.03 -24.79
N GLY A 198 17.69 -4.71 -24.89
CA GLY A 198 17.85 -3.96 -26.13
C GLY A 198 16.57 -3.88 -26.98
N GLN A 199 15.44 -4.30 -26.45
CA GLN A 199 14.16 -4.25 -27.15
C GLN A 199 13.48 -2.89 -26.91
N ILE A 200 12.82 -2.40 -27.94
CA ILE A 200 12.10 -1.12 -27.87
C ILE A 200 10.60 -1.42 -27.89
N ALA A 201 9.88 -0.87 -26.93
CA ALA A 201 8.42 -0.93 -26.88
C ALA A 201 7.82 0.48 -26.97
N THR A 202 6.80 0.62 -27.79
CA THR A 202 5.98 1.82 -27.88
C THR A 202 4.91 1.81 -26.80
N ARG A 203 4.26 2.94 -26.53
CA ARG A 203 3.13 3.06 -25.60
C ARG A 203 2.02 2.07 -25.92
N ASP A 204 1.69 1.98 -27.19
CA ASP A 204 0.63 1.13 -27.69
C ASP A 204 0.98 -0.36 -27.53
N GLU A 205 2.21 -0.74 -27.85
CA GLU A 205 2.70 -2.11 -27.63
C GLU A 205 2.72 -2.47 -26.15
N THR A 206 3.18 -1.57 -25.27
CA THR A 206 3.19 -1.80 -23.82
C THR A 206 1.75 -1.96 -23.27
N ALA A 207 0.81 -1.10 -23.68
CA ALA A 207 -0.58 -1.20 -23.24
C ALA A 207 -1.24 -2.52 -23.72
N ARG A 208 -0.94 -2.97 -24.93
CA ARG A 208 -1.42 -4.27 -25.45
C ARG A 208 -0.76 -5.43 -24.73
N ALA A 209 0.55 -5.41 -24.55
CA ALA A 209 1.29 -6.46 -23.85
C ALA A 209 0.76 -6.71 -22.42
N ILE A 210 0.33 -5.64 -21.71
CA ILE A 210 -0.29 -5.78 -20.39
C ILE A 210 -1.61 -6.56 -20.46
N ILE A 211 -2.37 -6.41 -21.53
CA ILE A 211 -3.64 -7.11 -21.74
C ILE A 211 -3.39 -8.53 -22.22
N ASP A 212 -2.55 -8.70 -23.25
CA ASP A 212 -2.18 -9.99 -23.83
C ASP A 212 -1.59 -10.94 -22.75
N TRP A 213 -0.89 -10.41 -21.75
CA TRP A 213 -0.40 -11.20 -20.62
C TRP A 213 -1.50 -11.91 -19.84
N THR A 214 -2.70 -11.33 -19.81
CA THR A 214 -3.82 -11.80 -18.98
C THR A 214 -4.89 -12.55 -19.75
N ASP A 215 -4.96 -12.44 -21.06
CA ASP A 215 -5.94 -13.17 -21.85
C ASP A 215 -5.48 -14.63 -22.10
N VAL A 216 -6.36 -15.48 -22.58
CA VAL A 216 -6.13 -16.93 -22.66
C VAL A 216 -5.77 -17.36 -24.07
N ASP A 217 -5.98 -16.49 -25.05
CA ASP A 217 -5.67 -16.80 -26.44
C ASP A 217 -4.22 -16.41 -26.81
N GLU A 218 -3.76 -16.83 -27.97
CA GLU A 218 -2.43 -16.52 -28.50
C GLU A 218 -2.46 -15.44 -29.59
N GLN A 219 -3.55 -14.65 -29.62
CA GLN A 219 -3.72 -13.58 -30.61
C GLN A 219 -3.46 -12.22 -29.94
N GLY A 220 -2.65 -11.39 -30.58
CA GLY A 220 -2.37 -10.04 -30.09
C GLY A 220 -3.63 -9.19 -30.01
N PHE A 221 -3.83 -8.50 -28.89
CA PHE A 221 -4.97 -7.65 -28.62
C PHE A 221 -5.16 -6.57 -29.70
N MET A 222 -6.38 -6.46 -30.24
CA MET A 222 -6.74 -5.45 -31.23
C MET A 222 -7.62 -4.37 -30.60
N PRO A 223 -7.12 -3.12 -30.46
CA PRO A 223 -7.92 -2.03 -29.92
C PRO A 223 -9.01 -1.58 -30.90
N THR A 224 -10.20 -1.34 -30.37
CA THR A 224 -11.34 -0.76 -31.09
C THR A 224 -11.72 0.64 -30.59
N VAL A 225 -11.03 1.12 -29.55
CA VAL A 225 -11.26 2.43 -28.96
C VAL A 225 -10.25 3.47 -29.46
N THR A 226 -10.69 4.71 -29.59
CA THR A 226 -9.84 5.83 -29.96
C THR A 226 -9.01 6.27 -28.75
N THR A 227 -7.75 6.62 -28.98
CA THR A 227 -6.84 7.22 -27.99
C THR A 227 -6.84 8.76 -28.10
N PRO A 228 -6.37 9.47 -27.08
CA PRO A 228 -6.25 10.92 -27.13
C PRO A 228 -5.48 11.40 -28.36
N GLY A 229 -5.96 12.46 -29.00
CA GLY A 229 -5.35 13.01 -30.22
C GLY A 229 -5.68 12.24 -31.51
N GLN A 230 -6.44 11.14 -31.44
CA GLN A 230 -6.85 10.35 -32.62
C GLN A 230 -8.36 10.44 -32.84
N THR A 231 -8.75 10.40 -34.09
CA THR A 231 -10.17 10.38 -34.50
C THR A 231 -10.71 8.99 -34.82
N ALA A 232 -9.82 8.02 -34.95
CA ALA A 232 -10.14 6.62 -35.23
C ALA A 232 -9.27 5.68 -34.37
N PRO A 233 -9.72 4.44 -34.08
CA PRO A 233 -8.93 3.44 -33.39
C PRO A 233 -7.63 3.14 -34.15
N SER A 234 -6.58 2.75 -33.41
CA SER A 234 -5.37 2.20 -34.01
C SER A 234 -5.72 0.88 -34.71
N THR A 235 -5.33 0.75 -35.96
CA THR A 235 -5.50 -0.51 -36.72
C THR A 235 -4.26 -1.40 -36.61
N SER A 236 -3.22 -0.97 -35.91
CA SER A 236 -2.04 -1.78 -35.64
C SER A 236 -2.33 -2.73 -34.48
N GLY A 237 -2.28 -4.00 -34.72
CA GLY A 237 -2.63 -5.11 -33.83
C GLY A 237 -3.26 -6.24 -34.64
N GLY A 238 -3.49 -7.39 -34.04
CA GLY A 238 -4.04 -8.55 -34.75
C GLY A 238 -2.97 -9.32 -35.51
N GLY A 239 -1.88 -9.57 -34.85
CA GLY A 239 -0.87 -10.59 -35.22
C GLY A 239 -0.80 -11.64 -34.13
N ALA A 240 0.28 -12.39 -34.10
CA ALA A 240 0.59 -13.23 -32.95
C ALA A 240 0.85 -12.39 -31.71
N GLU A 241 0.53 -12.93 -30.57
CA GLU A 241 0.86 -12.40 -29.26
C GLU A 241 2.36 -12.06 -29.14
N ILE A 242 2.70 -11.12 -28.28
CA ILE A 242 4.09 -10.76 -28.04
C ILE A 242 4.85 -11.96 -27.48
N GLN A 243 5.89 -12.38 -28.21
CA GLN A 243 6.74 -13.49 -27.82
C GLN A 243 7.87 -13.01 -26.90
N TYR A 244 8.12 -13.76 -25.85
CA TYR A 244 9.17 -13.51 -24.86
C TYR A 244 10.39 -14.41 -25.05
N ASP A 245 10.43 -15.19 -26.14
CA ASP A 245 11.52 -16.13 -26.46
C ASP A 245 12.84 -15.44 -26.81
N ALA A 246 12.78 -14.18 -27.24
CA ALA A 246 13.95 -13.37 -27.60
C ALA A 246 14.60 -12.67 -26.40
N SER A 247 14.01 -12.79 -25.21
CA SER A 247 14.57 -12.24 -23.97
C SER A 247 15.85 -12.99 -23.59
N ARG A 248 16.72 -12.34 -22.80
CA ARG A 248 17.97 -12.94 -22.29
C ARG A 248 17.70 -14.25 -21.53
N ASP A 249 16.64 -14.27 -20.75
CA ASP A 249 16.10 -15.45 -20.08
C ASP A 249 14.71 -15.74 -20.66
N PRO A 250 14.59 -16.64 -21.65
CA PRO A 250 13.32 -16.88 -22.33
C PRO A 250 12.23 -17.41 -21.40
N TYR A 251 11.04 -16.84 -21.50
CA TYR A 251 9.85 -17.28 -20.78
C TYR A 251 8.61 -17.14 -21.69
N ARG A 252 7.45 -17.55 -21.20
CA ARG A 252 6.18 -17.41 -21.93
C ARG A 252 5.27 -16.45 -21.21
N ALA A 253 4.39 -15.78 -21.95
CA ALA A 253 3.28 -15.06 -21.35
C ALA A 253 2.46 -16.03 -20.48
N ARG A 254 1.87 -15.50 -19.43
CA ARG A 254 1.12 -16.32 -18.48
C ARG A 254 -0.21 -16.78 -19.05
N ASN A 255 -0.83 -15.98 -19.91
CA ASN A 255 -2.16 -16.16 -20.49
C ASN A 255 -3.20 -16.47 -19.42
N ASN A 256 -3.12 -15.75 -18.29
CA ASN A 256 -4.02 -15.83 -17.13
C ASN A 256 -3.87 -14.57 -16.27
N PHE A 257 -4.79 -14.38 -15.33
CA PHE A 257 -4.74 -13.28 -14.37
C PHE A 257 -3.38 -13.16 -13.67
N TYR A 258 -2.95 -11.92 -13.43
CA TYR A 258 -1.83 -11.63 -12.53
C TYR A 258 -2.17 -12.14 -11.12
N ASP A 259 -1.27 -12.89 -10.49
CA ASP A 259 -1.39 -13.26 -9.09
C ASP A 259 -0.95 -12.13 -8.17
N THR A 260 0.13 -11.46 -8.57
CA THR A 260 0.70 -10.32 -7.84
C THR A 260 0.94 -9.15 -8.77
N LEU A 261 0.95 -7.95 -8.20
CA LEU A 261 1.18 -6.74 -8.99
C LEU A 261 2.62 -6.68 -9.54
N GLU A 262 3.58 -7.26 -8.83
CA GLU A 262 4.99 -7.31 -9.21
C GLU A 262 5.23 -8.15 -10.49
N GLU A 263 4.33 -9.06 -10.83
CA GLU A 263 4.37 -9.86 -12.06
C GLU A 263 4.29 -8.98 -13.33
N VAL A 264 3.70 -7.79 -13.22
CA VAL A 264 3.63 -6.83 -14.33
C VAL A 264 5.02 -6.42 -14.84
N ASN A 265 6.06 -6.50 -13.99
CA ASN A 265 7.45 -6.24 -14.41
C ASN A 265 8.01 -7.27 -15.40
N LEU A 266 7.33 -8.40 -15.59
CA LEU A 266 7.68 -9.40 -16.60
C LEU A 266 7.10 -9.07 -17.97
N VAL A 267 6.18 -8.10 -18.04
CA VAL A 267 5.52 -7.71 -19.29
C VAL A 267 6.44 -6.84 -20.12
N ARG A 268 6.51 -7.13 -21.42
CA ARG A 268 7.33 -6.37 -22.36
C ARG A 268 6.94 -4.89 -22.37
N GLY A 269 7.95 -4.05 -22.31
CA GLY A 269 7.78 -2.60 -22.23
C GLY A 269 7.56 -2.04 -20.81
N VAL A 270 7.38 -2.92 -19.82
CA VAL A 270 7.30 -2.54 -18.42
C VAL A 270 8.69 -2.66 -17.77
N GLY A 271 9.47 -1.60 -17.83
CA GLY A 271 10.77 -1.53 -17.16
C GLY A 271 10.67 -0.80 -15.82
N ASP A 272 11.79 -0.76 -15.08
CA ASP A 272 11.90 -0.10 -13.76
C ASP A 272 11.40 1.36 -13.76
N SER A 273 11.67 2.09 -14.85
CA SER A 273 11.23 3.49 -15.00
C SER A 273 9.72 3.62 -15.10
N LEU A 274 9.06 2.75 -15.86
CA LEU A 274 7.61 2.71 -15.98
C LEU A 274 7.00 2.24 -14.67
N TRP A 275 7.56 1.20 -14.07
CA TRP A 275 7.11 0.68 -12.79
C TRP A 275 7.17 1.72 -11.67
N SER A 276 8.30 2.44 -11.55
CA SER A 276 8.45 3.49 -10.54
C SER A 276 7.50 4.67 -10.76
N SER A 277 7.08 4.91 -12.01
CA SER A 277 6.18 6.03 -12.36
C SER A 277 4.70 5.67 -12.19
N PHE A 278 4.30 4.45 -12.49
CA PHE A 278 2.89 4.05 -12.59
C PHE A 278 2.50 2.87 -11.69
N GLY A 279 3.44 2.11 -11.14
CA GLY A 279 3.15 0.90 -10.36
C GLY A 279 2.16 1.13 -9.22
N GLU A 280 2.22 2.28 -8.56
CA GLU A 280 1.27 2.64 -7.51
C GLU A 280 -0.14 2.98 -8.01
N LEU A 281 -0.32 3.23 -9.29
CA LEU A 281 -1.62 3.52 -9.90
C LEU A 281 -2.38 2.25 -10.27
N PHE A 282 -1.69 1.11 -10.27
CA PHE A 282 -2.23 -0.19 -10.68
C PHE A 282 -2.60 -1.06 -9.48
N THR A 283 -3.51 -1.98 -9.75
CA THR A 283 -3.84 -3.12 -8.88
C THR A 283 -4.17 -4.33 -9.75
N VAL A 284 -4.15 -5.50 -9.13
CA VAL A 284 -4.61 -6.75 -9.75
C VAL A 284 -5.82 -7.32 -9.01
N TYR A 285 -6.34 -6.55 -8.05
CA TYR A 285 -7.44 -6.95 -7.16
C TYR A 285 -8.66 -6.06 -7.34
N GLY A 286 -9.84 -6.60 -7.05
CA GLY A 286 -11.07 -5.84 -7.05
C GLY A 286 -11.81 -5.78 -8.38
N GLY A 287 -12.66 -4.75 -8.54
CA GLY A 287 -13.49 -4.58 -9.73
C GLY A 287 -12.79 -3.91 -10.90
N CYS A 288 -13.43 -3.94 -12.07
CA CYS A 288 -12.89 -3.34 -13.30
C CYS A 288 -13.23 -1.84 -13.45
N LYS A 289 -13.95 -1.26 -12.52
CA LYS A 289 -14.24 0.18 -12.52
C LYS A 289 -13.49 0.85 -11.39
N VAL A 290 -12.82 1.94 -11.69
CA VAL A 290 -12.13 2.75 -10.69
C VAL A 290 -13.16 3.48 -9.83
N ASN A 291 -13.09 3.31 -8.53
CA ASN A 291 -13.92 4.06 -7.59
C ASN A 291 -13.29 5.46 -7.37
N ILE A 292 -13.91 6.47 -7.96
CA ILE A 292 -13.38 7.85 -7.92
C ILE A 292 -13.29 8.38 -6.49
N GLY A 293 -14.24 8.01 -5.61
CA GLY A 293 -14.19 8.38 -4.19
C GLY A 293 -12.99 7.78 -3.44
N ALA A 294 -12.37 6.75 -3.99
CA ALA A 294 -11.19 6.08 -3.41
C ALA A 294 -9.85 6.56 -4.01
N VAL A 295 -9.87 7.46 -5.01
CA VAL A 295 -8.66 8.01 -5.64
C VAL A 295 -8.13 9.15 -4.79
N PRO A 296 -6.94 9.03 -4.15
CA PRO A 296 -6.34 10.13 -3.43
C PRO A 296 -5.82 11.22 -4.38
N ALA A 297 -5.72 12.45 -3.89
CA ALA A 297 -5.34 13.60 -4.73
C ALA A 297 -3.95 13.45 -5.40
N GLU A 298 -3.04 12.74 -4.76
CA GLU A 298 -1.69 12.46 -5.28
C GLU A 298 -1.73 11.55 -6.51
N LYS A 299 -2.78 10.72 -6.65
CA LYS A 299 -2.99 9.80 -7.77
C LYS A 299 -3.87 10.39 -8.88
N TRP A 300 -3.84 11.71 -9.01
CA TRP A 300 -4.56 12.46 -10.05
C TRP A 300 -4.36 11.92 -11.49
N PRO A 301 -3.23 11.24 -11.88
CA PRO A 301 -3.10 10.72 -13.23
C PRO A 301 -4.17 9.67 -13.59
N ILE A 302 -4.73 8.97 -12.59
CA ILE A 302 -5.84 8.05 -12.80
C ILE A 302 -7.08 8.81 -13.29
N LEU A 303 -7.44 9.90 -12.62
CA LEU A 303 -8.59 10.72 -13.04
C LEU A 303 -8.32 11.38 -14.40
N ALA A 304 -7.10 11.86 -14.64
CA ALA A 304 -6.72 12.41 -15.94
C ALA A 304 -6.86 11.38 -17.07
N ALA A 305 -6.48 10.13 -16.83
CA ALA A 305 -6.67 9.04 -17.78
C ALA A 305 -8.16 8.76 -18.04
N ILE A 306 -8.98 8.73 -17.00
CA ILE A 306 -10.44 8.55 -17.12
C ILE A 306 -11.06 9.68 -17.93
N ILE A 307 -10.69 10.94 -17.67
CA ILE A 307 -11.21 12.11 -18.41
C ILE A 307 -10.80 12.00 -19.89
N ARG A 308 -9.53 11.71 -20.18
CA ARG A 308 -9.04 11.55 -21.56
C ARG A 308 -9.77 10.43 -22.31
N TYR A 309 -9.94 9.27 -21.68
CA TYR A 309 -10.64 8.12 -22.27
C TYR A 309 -12.12 8.43 -22.53
N SER A 310 -12.77 9.12 -21.59
CA SER A 310 -14.22 9.35 -21.61
C SER A 310 -14.62 10.61 -22.38
N ALA A 311 -13.68 11.41 -22.88
CA ALA A 311 -13.99 12.63 -23.59
C ALA A 311 -14.78 12.36 -24.87
N LYS A 312 -15.77 13.22 -25.17
CA LYS A 312 -16.50 13.18 -26.45
C LYS A 312 -15.62 13.55 -27.62
N ASP A 313 -14.76 14.55 -27.43
CA ASP A 313 -13.80 14.98 -28.42
C ASP A 313 -12.36 14.68 -27.91
N PRO A 314 -11.74 13.59 -28.38
CA PRO A 314 -10.39 13.22 -27.97
C PRO A 314 -9.30 14.17 -28.49
N THR A 315 -9.63 15.10 -29.39
CA THR A 315 -8.70 16.08 -29.95
C THR A 315 -8.75 17.42 -29.23
N SER A 316 -9.58 17.56 -28.20
CA SER A 316 -9.72 18.80 -27.43
C SER A 316 -8.39 19.25 -26.84
N GLN A 317 -8.08 20.55 -26.99
CA GLN A 317 -6.80 21.13 -26.55
C GLN A 317 -6.51 20.88 -25.06
N ILE A 318 -7.53 20.88 -24.21
CA ILE A 318 -7.39 20.64 -22.77
C ILE A 318 -6.82 19.23 -22.49
N LEU A 319 -7.27 18.24 -23.28
CA LEU A 319 -6.81 16.84 -23.11
C LEU A 319 -5.36 16.67 -23.53
N LEU A 320 -4.92 17.49 -24.48
CA LEU A 320 -3.54 17.46 -25.01
C LEU A 320 -2.57 18.27 -24.12
N ASP A 321 -3.08 19.16 -23.27
CA ASP A 321 -2.28 19.95 -22.33
C ASP A 321 -2.25 19.25 -20.95
N ASP A 322 -1.08 18.69 -20.62
CA ASP A 322 -0.86 17.99 -19.36
C ASP A 322 -1.03 18.87 -18.12
N VAL A 323 -0.72 20.16 -18.23
CA VAL A 323 -0.80 21.08 -17.10
C VAL A 323 -2.26 21.37 -16.75
N GLN A 324 -3.08 21.61 -17.78
CA GLN A 324 -4.49 21.91 -17.59
C GLN A 324 -5.26 20.71 -17.04
N ILE A 325 -5.04 19.52 -17.60
CA ILE A 325 -5.74 18.32 -17.15
C ILE A 325 -5.28 17.89 -15.75
N ALA A 326 -3.99 18.08 -15.42
CA ALA A 326 -3.48 17.85 -14.08
C ALA A 326 -4.14 18.79 -13.06
N ALA A 327 -4.20 20.08 -13.37
CA ALA A 327 -4.82 21.10 -12.52
C ALA A 327 -6.31 20.79 -12.29
N LEU A 328 -7.05 20.41 -13.35
CA LEU A 328 -8.44 20.01 -13.26
C LEU A 328 -8.61 18.78 -12.35
N SER A 329 -7.82 17.73 -12.60
CA SER A 329 -7.91 16.47 -11.86
C SER A 329 -7.56 16.63 -10.38
N GLN A 330 -6.47 17.35 -10.06
CA GLN A 330 -6.06 17.62 -8.68
C GLN A 330 -7.10 18.46 -7.93
N ARG A 331 -7.65 19.49 -8.56
CA ARG A 331 -8.71 20.31 -7.93
C ARG A 331 -9.96 19.51 -7.64
N LEU A 332 -10.42 18.67 -8.58
CA LEU A 332 -11.59 17.83 -8.39
C LEU A 332 -11.39 16.83 -7.24
N LEU A 333 -10.28 16.12 -7.24
CA LEU A 333 -9.95 15.16 -6.17
C LEU A 333 -9.75 15.87 -4.83
N GLY A 334 -9.10 17.03 -4.81
CA GLY A 334 -8.94 17.85 -3.61
C GLY A 334 -10.28 18.33 -3.05
N LEU A 335 -11.20 18.77 -3.92
CA LEU A 335 -12.55 19.17 -3.50
C LEU A 335 -13.34 17.98 -2.92
N MET A 336 -13.23 16.81 -3.54
CA MET A 336 -13.88 15.58 -3.04
C MET A 336 -13.33 15.18 -1.67
N SER A 337 -12.02 15.23 -1.48
CA SER A 337 -11.37 14.89 -0.20
C SER A 337 -11.75 15.89 0.91
N MET A 338 -11.79 17.19 0.62
CA MET A 338 -12.15 18.24 1.60
C MET A 338 -13.61 18.15 2.04
N THR A 339 -14.50 17.70 1.17
CA THR A 339 -15.94 17.63 1.43
C THR A 339 -16.41 16.25 1.88
N GLY A 340 -15.47 15.28 2.03
CA GLY A 340 -15.81 13.90 2.33
C GLY A 340 -16.78 13.31 1.28
N GLY A 341 -16.69 13.72 0.01
CA GLY A 341 -17.58 13.27 -1.06
C GLY A 341 -19.03 13.77 -0.95
N ALA A 342 -19.35 14.63 0.01
CA ALA A 342 -20.73 15.11 0.21
C ALA A 342 -21.28 15.90 -0.99
N LEU A 343 -20.40 16.55 -1.74
CA LEU A 343 -20.74 17.35 -2.91
C LEU A 343 -20.99 16.50 -4.17
N VAL A 344 -20.36 15.34 -4.25
CA VAL A 344 -20.42 14.46 -5.42
C VAL A 344 -20.94 13.11 -4.97
N LYS A 345 -22.25 12.93 -5.04
CA LYS A 345 -22.92 11.73 -4.52
C LYS A 345 -22.97 10.57 -5.51
N ASP A 346 -22.95 10.88 -6.79
CA ASP A 346 -23.09 9.92 -7.88
C ASP A 346 -22.25 10.31 -9.11
N ILE A 347 -22.10 9.35 -10.03
CA ILE A 347 -21.32 9.51 -11.25
C ILE A 347 -21.90 10.63 -12.14
N ASP A 348 -23.21 10.77 -12.23
CA ASP A 348 -23.83 11.75 -13.11
C ASP A 348 -23.54 13.17 -12.62
N THR A 349 -23.57 13.37 -11.30
CA THR A 349 -23.15 14.64 -10.67
C THR A 349 -21.66 14.89 -10.93
N PHE A 350 -20.79 13.85 -10.81
CA PHE A 350 -19.38 13.99 -11.10
C PHE A 350 -19.10 14.36 -12.55
N ILE A 351 -19.81 13.75 -13.51
CA ILE A 351 -19.70 14.08 -14.93
C ILE A 351 -20.09 15.55 -15.18
N LYS A 352 -21.18 16.05 -14.54
CA LYS A 352 -21.57 17.45 -14.63
C LYS A 352 -20.49 18.39 -14.13
N PHE A 353 -19.82 18.00 -13.03
CA PHE A 353 -18.68 18.76 -12.50
C PHE A 353 -17.52 18.89 -13.49
N ILE A 354 -17.20 17.79 -14.17
CA ILE A 354 -16.12 17.82 -15.16
C ILE A 354 -16.54 18.60 -16.41
N ASN A 355 -17.81 18.50 -16.80
CA ASN A 355 -18.33 19.18 -17.98
C ASN A 355 -18.38 20.72 -17.80
N ASP A 356 -18.74 21.16 -16.59
CA ASP A 356 -18.83 22.59 -16.26
C ASP A 356 -18.44 22.81 -14.78
N PRO A 357 -17.12 22.90 -14.49
CA PRO A 357 -16.64 23.04 -13.11
C PRO A 357 -17.06 24.35 -12.44
N GLU A 358 -17.18 25.44 -13.20
CA GLU A 358 -17.49 26.76 -12.64
C GLU A 358 -18.94 26.84 -12.18
N SER A 359 -19.89 26.40 -13.00
CA SER A 359 -21.31 26.39 -12.61
C SER A 359 -21.58 25.41 -11.48
N ALA A 360 -20.90 24.29 -11.48
CA ALA A 360 -21.02 23.29 -10.43
C ALA A 360 -20.52 23.81 -9.07
N ILE A 361 -19.36 24.47 -9.02
CA ILE A 361 -18.81 25.09 -7.80
C ILE A 361 -19.70 26.25 -7.33
N SER A 362 -20.15 27.13 -8.24
CA SER A 362 -20.99 28.25 -7.88
C SER A 362 -22.38 27.83 -7.32
N SER A 363 -22.97 26.78 -7.88
CA SER A 363 -24.24 26.22 -7.39
C SER A 363 -24.11 25.63 -5.98
N MET A 364 -22.92 25.19 -5.58
CA MET A 364 -22.65 24.59 -4.28
C MET A 364 -22.31 25.59 -3.18
N LEU A 365 -21.64 26.68 -3.53
CA LEU A 365 -21.30 27.75 -2.58
C LEU A 365 -22.53 28.61 -2.21
N GLY A 366 -23.72 28.17 -2.56
CA GLY A 366 -24.99 28.82 -2.22
C GLY A 366 -25.23 30.07 -3.06
N GLY A 367 -25.80 29.90 -4.21
CA GLY A 367 -26.49 30.84 -5.10
C GLY A 367 -26.67 32.32 -4.73
N ALA A 368 -25.61 32.99 -4.33
CA ALA A 368 -25.53 34.43 -4.39
C ALA A 368 -25.15 34.80 -5.82
N SER A 369 -26.14 34.73 -6.69
CA SER A 369 -26.06 35.37 -8.01
C SER A 369 -25.95 36.88 -7.85
N THR A 370 -24.80 37.37 -7.46
CA THR A 370 -24.43 38.74 -7.82
C THR A 370 -23.90 38.68 -9.23
N SER A 371 -24.75 39.05 -10.16
CA SER A 371 -24.42 39.41 -11.52
C SER A 371 -23.52 40.64 -11.50
N THR A 372 -22.29 40.51 -11.10
CA THR A 372 -21.21 41.41 -11.34
C THR A 372 -20.26 40.71 -12.31
N SER A 373 -20.36 41.13 -13.55
CA SER A 373 -19.42 40.90 -14.62
C SER A 373 -18.01 41.42 -14.20
N SER A 374 -17.32 40.70 -13.37
CA SER A 374 -15.90 40.88 -13.15
C SER A 374 -15.22 39.57 -13.51
N SER A 375 -14.54 39.60 -14.62
CA SER A 375 -13.70 38.59 -15.24
C SER A 375 -12.55 38.13 -14.34
N SER A 376 -12.86 37.45 -13.27
CA SER A 376 -11.91 36.54 -12.61
C SER A 376 -12.39 35.10 -12.87
N SER A 377 -12.34 34.72 -14.16
CA SER A 377 -12.46 33.34 -14.56
C SER A 377 -11.38 32.57 -13.80
N SER A 378 -11.77 31.64 -12.96
CA SER A 378 -10.84 30.71 -12.29
C SER A 378 -10.11 29.81 -13.30
N GLY A 379 -10.28 30.05 -14.58
CA GLY A 379 -9.53 29.43 -15.69
C GLY A 379 -9.69 27.93 -15.83
N LEU A 380 -10.64 27.33 -15.13
CA LEU A 380 -10.91 25.89 -15.25
C LEU A 380 -11.89 25.65 -16.42
N LEU A 381 -11.31 25.29 -17.54
CA LEU A 381 -12.07 24.82 -18.68
C LEU A 381 -12.61 23.41 -18.40
N GLY A 382 -13.91 23.22 -18.60
CA GLY A 382 -14.54 21.88 -18.49
C GLY A 382 -14.26 21.01 -19.72
N VAL A 383 -14.37 19.71 -19.53
CA VAL A 383 -14.24 18.70 -20.60
C VAL A 383 -15.57 17.98 -20.76
N GLN A 384 -16.13 18.00 -21.96
CA GLN A 384 -17.37 17.26 -22.25
C GLN A 384 -17.12 15.76 -22.29
N LEU A 385 -17.67 15.04 -21.32
CA LEU A 385 -17.53 13.58 -21.23
C LEU A 385 -18.70 12.86 -21.91
N ASP A 386 -18.41 11.70 -22.48
CA ASP A 386 -19.38 10.69 -22.84
C ASP A 386 -19.75 9.89 -21.59
N SER A 387 -21.00 10.03 -21.16
CA SER A 387 -21.48 9.38 -19.94
C SER A 387 -21.44 7.85 -20.02
N THR A 388 -21.58 7.29 -21.21
CA THR A 388 -21.53 5.82 -21.40
C THR A 388 -20.12 5.31 -21.19
N LYS A 389 -19.12 5.91 -21.85
CA LYS A 389 -17.70 5.58 -21.67
C LYS A 389 -17.27 5.81 -20.23
N ALA A 390 -17.65 6.93 -19.64
CA ALA A 390 -17.31 7.25 -18.26
C ALA A 390 -17.85 6.19 -17.28
N LYS A 391 -19.10 5.78 -17.40
CA LYS A 391 -19.73 4.74 -16.57
C LYS A 391 -19.16 3.32 -16.80
N GLN A 392 -18.44 3.09 -17.91
CA GLN A 392 -17.73 1.83 -18.13
C GLN A 392 -16.49 1.70 -17.25
N VAL A 393 -15.75 2.79 -17.04
CA VAL A 393 -14.44 2.77 -16.40
C VAL A 393 -14.44 3.29 -14.96
N MET A 394 -15.48 4.02 -14.54
CA MET A 394 -15.55 4.56 -13.19
C MET A 394 -16.83 4.19 -12.45
N THR A 395 -16.73 4.16 -11.14
CA THR A 395 -17.83 3.97 -10.21
C THR A 395 -17.68 4.92 -9.02
N MET A 396 -18.78 5.10 -8.29
CA MET A 396 -18.79 5.76 -6.99
C MET A 396 -19.67 4.92 -6.06
N GLY A 397 -19.11 4.57 -4.93
CA GLY A 397 -19.85 3.70 -4.02
C GLY A 397 -19.01 3.25 -2.84
N ALA A 398 -19.56 2.31 -2.08
CA ALA A 398 -18.87 1.65 -1.01
C ALA A 398 -17.56 1.01 -1.53
N ARG A 399 -16.53 1.16 -0.75
CA ARG A 399 -15.21 0.55 -1.07
C ARG A 399 -15.25 -0.90 -0.63
N ARG A 400 -14.58 -1.76 -1.40
CA ARG A 400 -14.59 -3.21 -1.19
C ARG A 400 -13.21 -3.75 -0.86
N VAL A 401 -12.20 -3.36 -1.61
CA VAL A 401 -10.84 -3.88 -1.46
C VAL A 401 -9.98 -2.89 -0.69
N TYR A 402 -9.35 -3.39 0.37
CA TYR A 402 -8.52 -2.58 1.25
C TYR A 402 -7.12 -3.15 1.34
N ARG A 403 -6.14 -2.28 1.17
CA ARG A 403 -4.73 -2.54 1.48
C ARG A 403 -4.48 -2.14 2.92
N LEU A 404 -4.01 -3.10 3.69
CA LEU A 404 -3.74 -2.95 5.11
C LEU A 404 -2.24 -3.17 5.34
N ASP A 405 -1.62 -2.26 6.07
CA ASP A 405 -0.24 -2.40 6.53
C ASP A 405 -0.23 -2.17 8.05
N SER A 406 0.19 -3.18 8.80
CA SER A 406 0.23 -3.15 10.25
C SER A 406 1.64 -3.40 10.76
N VAL A 407 2.10 -2.53 11.63
CA VAL A 407 3.44 -2.57 12.21
C VAL A 407 3.33 -2.78 13.71
N GLY A 408 3.70 -3.96 14.18
CA GLY A 408 3.85 -4.22 15.61
C GLY A 408 5.24 -3.83 16.09
N THR A 409 5.34 -3.07 17.17
CA THR A 409 6.59 -2.54 17.69
C THR A 409 6.75 -2.90 19.16
N ILE A 410 7.92 -3.44 19.54
CA ILE A 410 8.37 -3.62 20.91
C ILE A 410 9.63 -2.80 21.12
N GLN A 411 9.58 -1.86 22.05
CA GLN A 411 10.70 -1.03 22.43
C GLN A 411 11.22 -1.44 23.83
N ARG A 412 12.41 -2.04 23.88
CA ARG A 412 13.07 -2.40 25.15
C ARG A 412 13.83 -1.24 25.77
N THR A 413 14.57 -0.51 24.94
CA THR A 413 15.37 0.66 25.31
C THR A 413 15.22 1.70 24.20
N ARG A 414 15.74 2.92 24.43
CA ARG A 414 15.74 3.96 23.40
C ARG A 414 16.42 3.52 22.08
N GLU A 415 17.35 2.58 22.14
CA GLU A 415 18.15 2.13 20.99
C GLU A 415 17.70 0.78 20.42
N LYS A 416 17.06 -0.09 21.24
CA LYS A 416 16.62 -1.43 20.80
C LYS A 416 15.12 -1.44 20.54
N LYS A 417 14.77 -1.46 19.26
CA LYS A 417 13.40 -1.55 18.73
C LYS A 417 13.28 -2.79 17.85
N ILE A 418 12.26 -3.61 18.10
CA ILE A 418 11.90 -4.75 17.26
C ILE A 418 10.58 -4.41 16.60
N GLN A 419 10.52 -4.58 15.28
CA GLN A 419 9.32 -4.31 14.48
C GLN A 419 9.02 -5.53 13.61
N VAL A 420 7.76 -5.84 13.49
CA VAL A 420 7.22 -6.82 12.55
C VAL A 420 6.18 -6.11 11.70
N HIS A 421 6.33 -6.20 10.39
CA HIS A 421 5.42 -5.66 9.42
C HIS A 421 4.53 -6.78 8.87
N ILE A 422 3.24 -6.54 8.83
CA ILE A 422 2.28 -7.40 8.15
C ILE A 422 1.53 -6.56 7.13
N ARG A 423 1.60 -6.97 5.88
CA ARG A 423 0.88 -6.36 4.77
C ARG A 423 -0.14 -7.33 4.24
N GLY A 424 -1.32 -6.83 3.94
CA GLY A 424 -2.36 -7.67 3.37
C GLY A 424 -3.31 -6.88 2.50
N ILE A 425 -3.97 -7.58 1.60
CA ILE A 425 -5.08 -7.06 0.80
C ILE A 425 -6.32 -7.85 1.20
N TRP A 426 -7.29 -7.13 1.69
CA TRP A 426 -8.54 -7.65 2.19
C TRP A 426 -9.69 -7.29 1.24
N ASP A 427 -10.36 -8.29 0.69
CA ASP A 427 -11.63 -8.13 -0.01
C ASP A 427 -12.75 -8.31 1.01
N SER A 428 -13.44 -7.23 1.32
CA SER A 428 -14.60 -7.24 2.19
C SER A 428 -15.83 -7.56 1.34
N GLU A 429 -16.35 -8.77 1.42
CA GLU A 429 -17.65 -9.09 0.79
C GLU A 429 -18.72 -8.14 1.32
N HIS A 430 -19.59 -7.64 0.42
CA HIS A 430 -20.72 -6.82 0.83
C HIS A 430 -21.60 -7.62 1.78
N VAL A 431 -21.65 -7.19 3.03
CA VAL A 431 -22.64 -7.67 3.99
C VAL A 431 -24.00 -7.30 3.43
N ASN A 432 -24.89 -8.29 3.26
CA ASN A 432 -26.27 -8.03 2.92
C ASN A 432 -26.83 -6.98 3.88
N GLN A 433 -27.36 -5.87 3.35
CA GLN A 433 -27.82 -4.68 4.09
C GLN A 433 -28.88 -4.97 5.18
N ASN A 434 -29.33 -6.22 5.32
CA ASN A 434 -30.37 -6.63 6.27
C ASN A 434 -29.85 -7.08 7.64
N THR A 435 -28.53 -7.11 7.87
CA THR A 435 -27.97 -7.49 9.19
C THR A 435 -27.44 -6.25 9.92
N THR A 436 -28.26 -5.68 10.78
CA THR A 436 -27.94 -4.54 11.64
C THR A 436 -27.03 -4.88 12.84
N SER A 437 -26.67 -6.13 13.05
CA SER A 437 -25.81 -6.54 14.17
C SER A 437 -24.35 -6.61 13.74
N ILE A 438 -23.52 -5.84 14.40
CA ILE A 438 -22.05 -5.93 14.28
C ILE A 438 -21.62 -7.11 15.16
N ASP A 439 -21.59 -8.32 14.60
CA ASP A 439 -20.96 -9.46 15.25
C ASP A 439 -19.49 -9.51 14.84
N PRO A 440 -18.54 -9.37 15.79
CA PRO A 440 -17.11 -9.46 15.50
C PRO A 440 -16.69 -10.82 14.93
N ASN A 441 -17.49 -11.87 15.16
CA ASN A 441 -17.23 -13.22 14.66
C ASN A 441 -17.72 -13.43 13.21
N ASP A 442 -18.58 -12.54 12.69
CA ASP A 442 -19.09 -12.59 11.32
C ASP A 442 -18.37 -11.57 10.41
N LEU A 443 -17.04 -11.58 10.46
CA LEU A 443 -16.20 -10.77 9.57
C LEU A 443 -16.07 -11.48 8.23
N LYS A 444 -17.08 -11.32 7.36
CA LYS A 444 -17.05 -11.85 5.98
C LYS A 444 -16.00 -11.10 5.16
N GLY A 445 -15.31 -11.86 4.32
CA GLY A 445 -14.28 -11.34 3.43
C GLY A 445 -13.11 -12.33 3.33
N THR A 446 -12.22 -12.05 2.39
CA THR A 446 -11.12 -12.94 2.04
C THR A 446 -9.81 -12.17 1.96
N TRP A 447 -8.73 -12.76 2.47
CA TRP A 447 -7.39 -12.27 2.22
C TRP A 447 -6.99 -12.66 0.79
N LEU A 448 -6.78 -11.67 -0.05
CA LEU A 448 -6.28 -11.85 -1.42
C LEU A 448 -4.75 -11.90 -1.45
N TYR A 449 -4.12 -11.24 -0.50
CA TYR A 449 -2.67 -11.20 -0.34
C TYR A 449 -2.32 -11.12 1.16
N TRP A 450 -1.24 -11.78 1.55
CA TRP A 450 -0.69 -11.72 2.90
C TRP A 450 0.82 -11.89 2.88
N ARG A 451 1.52 -10.93 3.49
CA ARG A 451 2.97 -10.98 3.64
C ARG A 451 3.37 -10.51 5.03
N GLN A 452 4.33 -11.18 5.60
CA GLN A 452 4.93 -10.87 6.90
C GLN A 452 6.44 -10.71 6.71
N ASP A 453 6.98 -9.55 7.13
CA ASP A 453 8.39 -9.19 7.05
C ASP A 453 8.97 -8.92 8.45
#